data_fea8b6183241656d1fe18f0698c4f79e
#
_entry.id   fea8b6183241656d1fe18f0698c4f79e
#
_cell.length_a   1.000
_cell.length_b   1.000
_cell.length_c   1.000
_cell.angle_alpha   90.00
_cell.angle_beta   90.00
_cell.angle_gamma   90.00
#
_symmetry.space_group_name_H-M   'P 1'
#
loop_
_entity.id
_entity.type
_entity.pdbx_description
1 polymer ?
#
loop_
_entity_poly.entity_id
_entity_poly.type
_entity_poly.pdbx_seq_one_letter_code
_entity_poly.pdbx_strand_id
1 'polypeptide(L)'
;FEWVETSAEVQITSDRAVATAPQTQTNASTEPNPKTAQIKPDATGSASESKKAKPASTEASSIRVETNKIDALINRVGELVITQAMLGQVGAEIADDEHVGALAERLQEGLTQLERNTRDLQQDVMRVRMLPISFVFNRFPRLVHDVSSKLGKKVELKMSGEQTEIDKTVMEKLGDPMVHLVRNSLDHGLETPAERLANGKHETGTLLLKAYHQGGNVIIEIVDDGRGLNTEKIRSKALSSGLISEEQSLSDDEIHDLIFQPGFSTADQVSDLSGRGVGMDVVRRNIESLG
;
A
#
# COMPACT_ATOMS: atom_id res chain seq x y z
N PHE A 1 -4.65 -5.87 28.29
CA PHE A 1 -4.14 -6.41 27.02
C PHE A 1 -4.91 -5.70 25.91
N GLU A 2 -4.40 -4.58 25.40
CA GLU A 2 -4.87 -4.05 24.13
C GLU A 2 -4.18 -4.84 23.02
N TRP A 3 -4.93 -5.75 22.41
CA TRP A 3 -4.59 -6.23 21.10
C TRP A 3 -4.64 -5.04 20.18
N VAL A 4 -3.53 -4.73 19.50
CA VAL A 4 -3.57 -3.84 18.35
C VAL A 4 -4.34 -4.60 17.28
N GLU A 5 -5.63 -4.38 17.19
CA GLU A 5 -6.43 -4.80 16.05
C GLU A 5 -5.90 -4.05 14.85
N THR A 6 -5.29 -4.79 13.94
CA THR A 6 -4.89 -4.26 12.65
C THR A 6 -6.17 -4.12 11.84
N SER A 7 -6.85 -2.99 11.96
CA SER A 7 -8.05 -2.71 11.17
C SER A 7 -7.67 -2.34 9.76
N ALA A 8 -8.05 -3.14 8.79
CA ALA A 8 -7.93 -2.81 7.38
C ALA A 8 -9.23 -2.16 6.90
N GLU A 9 -9.19 -0.88 6.53
CA GLU A 9 -10.33 -0.10 6.05
C GLU A 9 -10.11 0.31 4.58
N VAL A 10 -11.15 0.17 3.76
CA VAL A 10 -11.17 0.68 2.38
C VAL A 10 -12.00 1.94 2.34
N GLN A 11 -11.33 3.09 2.16
CA GLN A 11 -11.99 4.37 1.93
C GLN A 11 -11.82 4.81 0.48
N ILE A 12 -12.93 5.17 -0.18
CA ILE A 12 -12.91 5.81 -1.49
C ILE A 12 -13.32 7.26 -1.31
N THR A 13 -12.37 8.18 -1.54
CA THR A 13 -12.61 9.62 -1.46
C THR A 13 -12.54 10.22 -2.86
N SER A 14 -13.57 10.97 -3.27
CA SER A 14 -13.57 11.72 -4.52
C SER A 14 -13.18 13.17 -4.22
N ASP A 15 -11.91 13.53 -4.45
CA ASP A 15 -11.41 14.88 -4.25
C ASP A 15 -11.54 15.67 -5.54
N ARG A 16 -12.49 16.60 -5.59
CA ARG A 16 -12.71 17.50 -6.73
C ARG A 16 -11.76 18.69 -6.57
N ALA A 17 -10.49 18.54 -7.03
CA ALA A 17 -9.54 19.63 -7.05
C ALA A 17 -10.03 20.77 -7.94
N VAL A 18 -10.35 21.90 -7.33
CA VAL A 18 -10.55 23.17 -8.03
C VAL A 18 -9.20 23.62 -8.58
N ALA A 19 -9.05 23.59 -9.88
CA ALA A 19 -7.86 24.06 -10.58
C ALA A 19 -7.70 25.57 -10.40
N THR A 20 -6.77 25.99 -9.53
CA THR A 20 -6.31 27.37 -9.46
C THR A 20 -5.18 27.56 -10.48
N ALA A 21 -5.43 28.40 -11.49
CA ALA A 21 -4.48 28.72 -12.53
C ALA A 21 -3.18 29.34 -11.96
N PRO A 22 -1.99 29.00 -12.45
CA PRO A 22 -0.76 29.69 -12.04
C PRO A 22 -0.66 31.01 -12.78
N GLN A 23 -0.46 32.08 -12.02
CA GLN A 23 -0.12 33.40 -12.53
C GLN A 23 1.30 33.42 -13.08
N THR A 24 1.40 33.87 -14.32
CA THR A 24 2.63 34.15 -15.07
C THR A 24 3.39 35.30 -14.43
N GLN A 25 4.61 35.12 -13.99
CA GLN A 25 5.57 36.20 -13.81
C GLN A 25 6.69 36.08 -14.82
N THR A 26 6.63 36.97 -15.79
CA THR A 26 7.69 37.35 -16.71
C THR A 26 8.81 38.07 -15.97
N ASN A 27 10.07 37.63 -16.14
CA ASN A 27 11.23 38.52 -16.10
C ASN A 27 12.29 38.10 -17.09
N ALA A 28 12.63 39.06 -17.90
CA ALA A 28 13.52 39.00 -19.06
C ALA A 28 14.99 39.27 -18.67
N SER A 29 15.85 38.99 -19.64
CA SER A 29 17.27 39.46 -19.85
C SER A 29 18.31 38.48 -19.32
N THR A 30 19.31 38.03 -20.07
CA THR A 30 20.09 38.59 -21.21
C THR A 30 21.02 37.47 -21.73
N GLU A 31 21.09 37.29 -23.00
CA GLU A 31 22.20 36.60 -23.71
C GLU A 31 23.46 37.51 -23.72
N PRO A 32 24.69 37.04 -24.05
CA PRO A 32 25.02 36.44 -25.35
C PRO A 32 26.09 35.32 -25.38
N ASN A 33 25.99 34.52 -26.45
CA ASN A 33 26.98 33.68 -27.13
C ASN A 33 28.09 34.57 -27.80
N PRO A 34 29.29 34.13 -28.39
CA PRO A 34 29.61 32.82 -28.97
C PRO A 34 31.10 32.36 -28.87
N LYS A 35 31.44 31.15 -29.34
CA LYS A 35 32.45 30.78 -30.38
C LYS A 35 32.96 29.34 -30.28
N THR A 36 32.59 28.59 -31.25
CA THR A 36 33.35 27.78 -32.24
C THR A 36 34.82 27.48 -31.95
N ALA A 37 35.19 26.19 -31.93
CA ALA A 37 36.31 25.61 -32.67
C ALA A 37 36.22 24.09 -32.80
N GLN A 38 36.13 23.63 -34.00
CA GLN A 38 36.41 22.26 -34.49
C GLN A 38 37.89 21.97 -34.41
N ILE A 39 38.30 20.72 -34.20
CA ILE A 39 39.40 20.01 -34.88
C ILE A 39 39.27 18.50 -34.60
N LYS A 40 39.19 17.69 -35.63
CA LYS A 40 39.60 16.28 -35.81
C LYS A 40 40.81 16.28 -36.74
N PRO A 41 41.53 15.16 -37.03
CA PRO A 41 41.63 13.81 -36.42
C PRO A 41 43.11 13.38 -36.21
N ASP A 42 43.45 12.27 -35.66
CA ASP A 42 44.13 11.08 -36.22
C ASP A 42 44.78 10.17 -35.14
N ALA A 43 44.49 8.97 -35.26
CA ALA A 43 45.18 7.67 -35.34
C ALA A 43 46.27 7.24 -34.33
N THR A 44 46.10 5.97 -33.97
CA THR A 44 47.04 4.88 -33.63
C THR A 44 47.61 4.76 -32.24
N GLY A 45 47.27 3.62 -31.62
CA GLY A 45 48.31 2.77 -31.08
C GLY A 45 48.20 2.37 -29.60
N SER A 46 47.98 1.11 -29.45
CA SER A 46 48.55 0.27 -28.36
C SER A 46 47.71 0.04 -27.09
N ALA A 47 47.45 -1.23 -26.95
CA ALA A 47 46.85 -1.90 -25.81
C ALA A 47 47.60 -1.63 -24.51
N SER A 48 46.84 -1.34 -23.45
CA SER A 48 47.26 -1.64 -22.09
C SER A 48 46.01 -2.02 -21.29
N GLU A 49 45.94 -3.27 -20.91
CA GLU A 49 44.97 -3.83 -19.97
C GLU A 49 45.06 -3.10 -18.64
N SER A 50 44.14 -2.22 -18.38
CA SER A 50 43.87 -1.70 -17.04
C SER A 50 42.69 -2.48 -16.47
N LYS A 51 43.01 -3.42 -15.57
CA LYS A 51 42.06 -4.07 -14.66
C LYS A 51 41.24 -3.01 -13.95
N LYS A 52 40.02 -2.82 -14.42
CA LYS A 52 38.99 -2.06 -13.70
C LYS A 52 38.67 -2.79 -12.42
N ALA A 53 39.13 -2.25 -11.30
CA ALA A 53 38.71 -2.68 -9.98
C ALA A 53 37.19 -2.58 -9.91
N LYS A 54 36.54 -3.73 -9.76
CA LYS A 54 35.14 -3.88 -9.45
C LYS A 54 34.89 -3.19 -8.08
N PRO A 55 33.97 -2.24 -7.95
CA PRO A 55 33.65 -1.74 -6.61
C PRO A 55 33.17 -2.93 -5.79
N ALA A 56 33.76 -3.11 -4.61
CA ALA A 56 33.34 -4.09 -3.63
C ALA A 56 31.86 -3.79 -3.31
N SER A 57 30.97 -4.59 -3.88
CA SER A 57 29.62 -4.70 -3.38
C SER A 57 29.75 -5.21 -1.95
N THR A 58 29.37 -4.40 -0.99
CA THR A 58 29.03 -4.84 0.35
C THR A 58 27.94 -5.87 0.16
N GLU A 59 28.31 -7.15 0.07
CA GLU A 59 27.36 -8.24 0.15
C GLU A 59 26.72 -8.14 1.52
N ALA A 60 25.54 -7.52 1.57
CA ALA A 60 24.66 -7.68 2.71
C ALA A 60 24.41 -9.19 2.81
N SER A 61 25.01 -9.84 3.81
CA SER A 61 24.86 -11.28 4.02
C SER A 61 23.39 -11.52 4.36
N SER A 62 22.58 -11.86 3.36
CA SER A 62 21.20 -12.26 3.57
C SER A 62 21.17 -13.74 3.91
N ILE A 63 20.65 -14.07 5.07
CA ILE A 63 20.36 -15.46 5.46
C ILE A 63 18.92 -15.75 5.04
N ARG A 64 18.72 -16.72 4.17
CA ARG A 64 17.40 -17.18 3.79
C ARG A 64 16.86 -18.08 4.89
N VAL A 65 15.86 -17.61 5.64
CA VAL A 65 15.18 -18.36 6.70
C VAL A 65 13.86 -18.89 6.16
N GLU A 66 13.54 -20.15 6.42
CA GLU A 66 12.25 -20.75 6.07
C GLU A 66 11.15 -20.11 6.94
N THR A 67 10.05 -19.72 6.32
CA THR A 67 8.90 -19.04 6.98
C THR A 67 8.38 -19.84 8.18
N ASN A 68 8.31 -21.17 8.08
CA ASN A 68 7.86 -22.07 9.15
C ASN A 68 8.72 -21.97 10.43
N LYS A 69 10.02 -21.65 10.30
CA LYS A 69 10.90 -21.44 11.46
C LYS A 69 10.60 -20.11 12.15
N ILE A 70 10.25 -19.09 11.39
CA ILE A 70 9.82 -17.79 11.91
C ILE A 70 8.48 -17.95 12.61
N ASP A 71 7.52 -18.64 12.02
CA ASP A 71 6.21 -18.92 12.62
C ASP A 71 6.35 -19.72 13.92
N ALA A 72 7.27 -20.69 13.97
CA ALA A 72 7.58 -21.42 15.19
C ALA A 72 8.20 -20.53 16.28
N LEU A 73 9.02 -19.52 15.90
CA LEU A 73 9.56 -18.55 16.85
C LEU A 73 8.45 -17.64 17.40
N ILE A 74 7.56 -17.14 16.57
CA ILE A 74 6.42 -16.31 16.97
C ILE A 74 5.55 -17.07 17.98
N ASN A 75 5.22 -18.34 17.72
CA ASN A 75 4.45 -19.17 18.63
C ASN A 75 5.14 -19.36 19.98
N ARG A 76 6.49 -19.60 19.99
CA ARG A 76 7.26 -19.72 21.22
C ARG A 76 7.31 -18.42 22.02
N VAL A 77 7.38 -17.27 21.35
CA VAL A 77 7.30 -15.96 22.02
C VAL A 77 5.92 -15.79 22.65
N GLY A 78 4.85 -16.21 21.96
CA GLY A 78 3.50 -16.25 22.54
C GLY A 78 3.40 -17.10 23.82
N GLU A 79 3.99 -18.30 23.82
CA GLU A 79 4.06 -19.16 25.00
C GLU A 79 4.85 -18.52 26.15
N LEU A 80 5.94 -17.78 25.82
CA LEU A 80 6.72 -17.03 26.82
C LEU A 80 5.89 -15.92 27.48
N VAL A 81 5.10 -15.17 26.68
CA VAL A 81 4.20 -14.12 27.20
C VAL A 81 3.16 -14.70 28.17
N ILE A 82 2.56 -15.85 27.82
CA ILE A 82 1.59 -16.54 28.69
C ILE A 82 2.25 -16.99 30.00
N THR A 83 3.41 -17.62 29.93
CA THR A 83 4.18 -18.09 31.09
C THR A 83 4.55 -16.92 32.00
N GLN A 84 4.95 -15.81 31.43
CA GLN A 84 5.28 -14.58 32.15
C GLN A 84 4.06 -14.01 32.87
N ALA A 85 2.88 -13.95 32.21
CA ALA A 85 1.65 -13.49 32.84
C ALA A 85 1.30 -14.37 34.06
N MET A 86 1.46 -15.70 33.96
CA MET A 86 1.25 -16.62 35.08
C MET A 86 2.23 -16.37 36.23
N LEU A 87 3.52 -16.15 35.94
CA LEU A 87 4.53 -15.82 36.94
C LEU A 87 4.26 -14.47 37.61
N GLY A 88 3.76 -13.47 36.83
CA GLY A 88 3.34 -12.18 37.36
C GLY A 88 2.22 -12.30 38.36
N GLN A 89 1.24 -13.15 38.09
CA GLN A 89 0.14 -13.42 39.03
C GLN A 89 0.64 -14.09 40.34
N VAL A 90 1.52 -15.07 40.20
CA VAL A 90 2.14 -15.73 41.39
C VAL A 90 2.97 -14.72 42.19
N GLY A 91 3.71 -13.83 41.53
CA GLY A 91 4.46 -12.75 42.17
C GLY A 91 3.56 -11.79 42.98
N ALA A 92 2.41 -11.45 42.42
CA ALA A 92 1.41 -10.62 43.12
C ALA A 92 0.80 -11.32 44.33
N GLU A 93 0.50 -12.62 44.25
CA GLU A 93 0.00 -13.41 45.35
C GLU A 93 1.03 -13.52 46.50
N ILE A 94 2.32 -13.63 46.20
CA ILE A 94 3.42 -13.66 47.18
C ILE A 94 3.63 -12.27 47.83
N ALA A 95 3.35 -11.19 47.12
CA ALA A 95 3.55 -9.82 47.61
C ALA A 95 2.57 -9.46 48.78
N ASP A 96 1.45 -10.15 48.90
CA ASP A 96 0.47 -9.97 50.00
C ASP A 96 0.93 -10.59 51.34
N ASP A 97 2.06 -11.31 51.35
CA ASP A 97 2.62 -11.91 52.56
C ASP A 97 3.68 -10.97 53.19
N GLU A 98 3.35 -10.40 54.38
CA GLU A 98 4.21 -9.45 55.11
C GLU A 98 5.65 -9.95 55.38
N HIS A 99 5.90 -11.27 55.34
CA HIS A 99 7.18 -11.87 55.65
C HIS A 99 8.11 -12.01 54.43
N VAL A 100 7.61 -11.76 53.24
CA VAL A 100 8.30 -12.01 51.98
C VAL A 100 8.48 -10.75 51.10
N GLY A 101 8.09 -9.58 51.65
CA GLY A 101 7.98 -8.33 50.86
C GLY A 101 9.21 -7.97 50.00
N ALA A 102 10.44 -8.01 50.57
CA ALA A 102 11.64 -7.67 49.80
C ALA A 102 11.97 -8.66 48.68
N LEU A 103 11.60 -9.95 48.86
CA LEU A 103 11.79 -10.97 47.80
C LEU A 103 10.72 -10.80 46.71
N ALA A 104 9.50 -10.46 47.10
CA ALA A 104 8.40 -10.15 46.17
C ALA A 104 8.70 -8.95 45.31
N GLU A 105 9.26 -7.87 45.87
CA GLU A 105 9.71 -6.67 45.06
C GLU A 105 10.74 -7.06 44.02
N ARG A 106 11.77 -7.82 44.38
CA ARG A 106 12.79 -8.29 43.44
C ARG A 106 12.24 -9.22 42.37
N LEU A 107 11.28 -10.08 42.72
CA LEU A 107 10.57 -10.94 41.77
C LEU A 107 9.79 -10.08 40.76
N GLN A 108 9.06 -9.08 41.27
CA GLN A 108 8.27 -8.17 40.46
C GLN A 108 9.13 -7.34 39.51
N GLU A 109 10.28 -6.85 39.95
CA GLU A 109 11.26 -6.17 39.08
C GLU A 109 11.75 -7.10 37.97
N GLY A 110 12.13 -8.35 38.31
CA GLY A 110 12.60 -9.36 37.36
C GLY A 110 11.51 -9.71 36.32
N LEU A 111 10.26 -9.86 36.77
CA LEU A 111 9.12 -10.11 35.88
C LEU A 111 8.84 -8.93 34.92
N THR A 112 8.92 -7.70 35.44
CA THR A 112 8.77 -6.49 34.63
C THR A 112 9.86 -6.41 33.56
N GLN A 113 11.09 -6.76 33.92
CA GLN A 113 12.19 -6.78 32.94
C GLN A 113 12.01 -7.91 31.91
N LEU A 114 11.55 -9.08 32.33
CA LEU A 114 11.24 -10.19 31.44
C LEU A 114 10.12 -9.81 30.44
N GLU A 115 9.11 -9.08 30.94
CA GLU A 115 8.02 -8.56 30.10
C GLU A 115 8.55 -7.66 28.97
N ARG A 116 9.40 -6.72 29.30
CA ARG A 116 10.01 -5.83 28.30
C ARG A 116 10.83 -6.62 27.28
N ASN A 117 11.71 -7.49 27.75
CA ASN A 117 12.56 -8.30 26.90
C ASN A 117 11.74 -9.20 25.95
N THR A 118 10.65 -9.77 26.46
CA THR A 118 9.76 -10.62 25.65
C THR A 118 9.01 -9.82 24.59
N ARG A 119 8.57 -8.61 24.93
CA ARG A 119 7.92 -7.69 23.98
C ARG A 119 8.89 -7.24 22.89
N ASP A 120 10.12 -6.89 23.26
CA ASP A 120 11.16 -6.50 22.32
C ASP A 120 11.49 -7.66 21.37
N LEU A 121 11.64 -8.88 21.92
CA LEU A 121 11.88 -10.08 21.12
C LEU A 121 10.72 -10.37 20.16
N GLN A 122 9.48 -10.19 20.59
CA GLN A 122 8.31 -10.34 19.74
C GLN A 122 8.34 -9.36 18.57
N GLN A 123 8.66 -8.08 18.82
CA GLN A 123 8.81 -7.08 17.77
C GLN A 123 9.95 -7.42 16.80
N ASP A 124 11.09 -7.87 17.30
CA ASP A 124 12.22 -8.23 16.45
C ASP A 124 11.91 -9.45 15.57
N VAL A 125 11.22 -10.45 16.11
CA VAL A 125 10.76 -11.62 15.33
C VAL A 125 9.75 -11.21 14.26
N MET A 126 8.81 -10.29 14.59
CA MET A 126 7.87 -9.75 13.62
C MET A 126 8.59 -8.99 12.50
N ARG A 127 9.61 -8.18 12.82
CA ARG A 127 10.42 -7.46 11.80
C ARG A 127 11.11 -8.40 10.83
N VAL A 128 11.57 -9.58 11.27
CA VAL A 128 12.20 -10.60 10.39
C VAL A 128 11.23 -11.09 9.30
N ARG A 129 9.92 -11.00 9.54
CA ARG A 129 8.86 -11.41 8.60
C ARG A 129 8.39 -10.29 7.68
N MET A 130 8.76 -9.04 7.98
CA MET A 130 8.38 -7.88 7.17
C MET A 130 9.14 -7.88 5.83
N LEU A 131 8.43 -7.50 4.77
CA LEU A 131 8.98 -7.36 3.43
C LEU A 131 8.57 -6.01 2.85
N PRO A 132 9.43 -5.36 2.04
CA PRO A 132 9.05 -4.11 1.38
C PRO A 132 7.89 -4.35 0.40
N ILE A 133 6.93 -3.42 0.37
CA ILE A 133 5.77 -3.51 -0.53
C ILE A 133 6.16 -3.46 -2.02
N SER A 134 7.40 -3.08 -2.33
CA SER A 134 7.97 -3.14 -3.68
C SER A 134 7.78 -4.49 -4.36
N PHE A 135 7.76 -5.60 -3.61
CA PHE A 135 7.46 -6.94 -4.15
C PHE A 135 6.09 -7.02 -4.82
N VAL A 136 5.11 -6.26 -4.32
CA VAL A 136 3.78 -6.15 -4.92
C VAL A 136 3.77 -5.07 -6.00
N PHE A 137 4.36 -3.90 -5.72
CA PHE A 137 4.35 -2.74 -6.62
C PHE A 137 5.05 -3.01 -7.95
N ASN A 138 6.13 -3.79 -7.97
CA ASN A 138 6.92 -4.08 -9.17
C ASN A 138 6.14 -4.74 -10.33
N ARG A 139 4.97 -5.29 -10.08
CA ARG A 139 4.13 -5.88 -11.12
C ARG A 139 3.24 -4.86 -11.83
N PHE A 140 2.95 -3.70 -11.20
CA PHE A 140 2.00 -2.73 -11.75
C PHE A 140 2.49 -1.98 -12.97
N PRO A 141 3.78 -1.62 -13.16
CA PRO A 141 4.22 -0.96 -14.38
C PRO A 141 3.85 -1.75 -15.64
N ARG A 142 4.05 -3.07 -15.63
CA ARG A 142 3.68 -3.92 -16.75
C ARG A 142 2.16 -4.03 -16.90
N LEU A 143 1.43 -4.22 -15.80
CA LEU A 143 -0.03 -4.29 -15.81
C LEU A 143 -0.64 -3.01 -16.40
N VAL A 144 -0.21 -1.84 -15.92
CA VAL A 144 -0.70 -0.53 -16.37
C VAL A 144 -0.40 -0.34 -17.85
N HIS A 145 0.82 -0.64 -18.29
CA HIS A 145 1.20 -0.56 -19.70
C HIS A 145 0.33 -1.45 -20.60
N ASP A 146 0.14 -2.71 -20.22
CA ASP A 146 -0.60 -3.69 -21.03
C ASP A 146 -2.09 -3.35 -21.12
N VAL A 147 -2.70 -2.93 -19.99
CA VAL A 147 -4.11 -2.57 -19.94
C VAL A 147 -4.37 -1.23 -20.61
N SER A 148 -3.57 -0.19 -20.33
CA SER A 148 -3.74 1.14 -20.95
C SER A 148 -3.59 1.08 -22.47
N SER A 149 -2.62 0.30 -22.98
CA SER A 149 -2.44 0.08 -24.40
C SER A 149 -3.65 -0.58 -25.06
N LYS A 150 -4.25 -1.60 -24.42
CA LYS A 150 -5.46 -2.26 -24.91
C LYS A 150 -6.68 -1.32 -24.95
N LEU A 151 -6.76 -0.40 -23.99
CA LEU A 151 -7.86 0.55 -23.88
C LEU A 151 -7.63 1.85 -24.68
N GLY A 152 -6.47 2.01 -25.36
CA GLY A 152 -6.11 3.22 -26.07
C GLY A 152 -5.96 4.45 -25.15
N LYS A 153 -5.62 4.24 -23.87
CA LYS A 153 -5.45 5.29 -22.86
C LYS A 153 -3.96 5.61 -22.66
N LYS A 154 -3.65 6.87 -22.41
CA LYS A 154 -2.31 7.30 -22.01
C LYS A 154 -2.28 7.45 -20.50
N VAL A 155 -1.46 6.66 -19.80
CA VAL A 155 -1.42 6.63 -18.34
C VAL A 155 0.03 6.68 -17.85
N GLU A 156 0.30 7.61 -16.93
CA GLU A 156 1.53 7.69 -16.18
C GLU A 156 1.32 7.04 -14.80
N LEU A 157 2.08 5.99 -14.51
CA LEU A 157 2.09 5.36 -13.18
C LEU A 157 3.15 6.02 -12.30
N LYS A 158 2.74 6.53 -11.15
CA LYS A 158 3.62 7.04 -10.10
C LYS A 158 3.57 6.11 -8.91
N MET A 159 4.73 5.79 -8.33
CA MET A 159 4.82 4.96 -7.14
C MET A 159 5.64 5.69 -6.07
N SER A 160 5.23 5.57 -4.81
CA SER A 160 5.97 6.12 -3.68
C SER A 160 5.79 5.24 -2.44
N GLY A 161 6.80 5.26 -1.55
CA GLY A 161 6.77 4.43 -0.35
C GLY A 161 7.02 2.94 -0.61
N GLU A 162 7.70 2.59 -1.69
CA GLU A 162 8.01 1.21 -2.09
C GLU A 162 8.81 0.43 -1.05
N GLN A 163 9.50 1.15 -0.13
CA GLN A 163 10.27 0.58 0.97
C GLN A 163 9.44 0.37 2.25
N THR A 164 8.14 0.70 2.22
CA THR A 164 7.25 0.46 3.36
C THR A 164 7.18 -1.03 3.63
N GLU A 165 7.52 -1.40 4.85
CA GLU A 165 7.54 -2.79 5.27
C GLU A 165 6.14 -3.26 5.66
N ILE A 166 5.77 -4.45 5.21
CA ILE A 166 4.47 -5.08 5.48
C ILE A 166 4.66 -6.57 5.76
N ASP A 167 3.83 -7.14 6.61
CA ASP A 167 3.86 -8.58 6.90
C ASP A 167 3.66 -9.40 5.61
N LYS A 168 4.44 -10.45 5.47
CA LYS A 168 4.41 -11.32 4.28
C LYS A 168 3.01 -11.88 4.00
N THR A 169 2.25 -12.29 5.04
CA THR A 169 0.92 -12.87 4.89
C THR A 169 -0.07 -11.82 4.36
N VAL A 170 0.01 -10.60 4.90
CA VAL A 170 -0.78 -9.46 4.45
C VAL A 170 -0.44 -9.13 3.00
N MET A 171 0.85 -9.06 2.68
CA MET A 171 1.33 -8.78 1.32
C MET A 171 0.82 -9.80 0.28
N GLU A 172 0.83 -11.09 0.61
CA GLU A 172 0.33 -12.15 -0.28
C GLU A 172 -1.17 -12.00 -0.56
N LYS A 173 -1.96 -11.60 0.44
CA LYS A 173 -3.40 -11.41 0.32
C LYS A 173 -3.79 -10.08 -0.35
N LEU A 174 -2.97 -9.04 -0.24
CA LEU A 174 -3.21 -7.72 -0.86
C LEU A 174 -3.05 -7.73 -2.37
N GLY A 175 -2.29 -8.65 -2.88
CA GLY A 175 -1.92 -8.67 -4.29
C GLY A 175 -3.09 -8.62 -5.26
N ASP A 176 -4.09 -9.47 -5.09
CA ASP A 176 -5.26 -9.55 -5.97
C ASP A 176 -6.23 -8.37 -5.80
N PRO A 177 -6.58 -7.94 -4.57
CA PRO A 177 -7.31 -6.69 -4.34
C PRO A 177 -6.72 -5.49 -5.05
N MET A 178 -5.42 -5.26 -4.91
CA MET A 178 -4.76 -4.13 -5.57
C MET A 178 -4.80 -4.21 -7.11
N VAL A 179 -4.62 -5.39 -7.69
CA VAL A 179 -4.77 -5.58 -9.15
C VAL A 179 -6.18 -5.20 -9.59
N HIS A 180 -7.21 -5.58 -8.82
CA HIS A 180 -8.58 -5.26 -9.14
C HIS A 180 -8.82 -3.74 -9.07
N LEU A 181 -8.35 -3.06 -8.02
CA LEU A 181 -8.48 -1.61 -7.86
C LEU A 181 -7.77 -0.85 -8.98
N VAL A 182 -6.50 -1.20 -9.28
CA VAL A 182 -5.74 -0.60 -10.39
C VAL A 182 -6.46 -0.82 -11.72
N ARG A 183 -7.01 -2.00 -11.96
CA ARG A 183 -7.79 -2.26 -13.17
C ARG A 183 -9.05 -1.40 -13.24
N ASN A 184 -9.79 -1.23 -12.13
CA ASN A 184 -10.95 -0.35 -12.08
C ASN A 184 -10.60 1.10 -12.40
N SER A 185 -9.49 1.61 -11.88
CA SER A 185 -9.00 2.95 -12.23
C SER A 185 -8.71 3.05 -13.73
N LEU A 186 -8.08 2.03 -14.33
CA LEU A 186 -7.76 2.02 -15.76
C LEU A 186 -9.00 1.85 -16.65
N ASP A 187 -9.90 0.93 -16.30
CA ASP A 187 -11.08 0.61 -17.12
C ASP A 187 -12.15 1.72 -17.02
N HIS A 188 -12.46 2.15 -15.80
CA HIS A 188 -13.62 2.98 -15.50
C HIS A 188 -13.27 4.39 -15.02
N GLY A 189 -12.17 4.57 -14.28
CA GLY A 189 -11.73 5.86 -13.73
C GLY A 189 -11.17 6.76 -14.81
N LEU A 190 -10.05 6.40 -15.42
CA LEU A 190 -9.33 7.20 -16.39
C LEU A 190 -10.05 7.24 -17.73
N GLU A 191 -10.13 8.45 -18.33
CA GLU A 191 -10.72 8.68 -19.65
C GLU A 191 -9.69 8.45 -20.78
N THR A 192 -10.19 8.31 -22.00
CA THR A 192 -9.34 8.32 -23.22
C THR A 192 -8.68 9.70 -23.42
N PRO A 193 -7.55 9.78 -24.12
CA PRO A 193 -6.88 11.07 -24.39
C PRO A 193 -7.81 12.14 -24.98
N ALA A 194 -8.69 11.75 -25.91
CA ALA A 194 -9.64 12.64 -26.53
C ALA A 194 -10.68 13.19 -25.54
N GLU A 195 -11.24 12.31 -24.70
CA GLU A 195 -12.19 12.71 -23.65
C GLU A 195 -11.54 13.62 -22.61
N ARG A 196 -10.28 13.33 -22.21
CA ARG A 196 -9.54 14.16 -21.25
C ARG A 196 -9.34 15.58 -21.79
N LEU A 197 -8.87 15.70 -23.03
CA LEU A 197 -8.71 17.00 -23.71
C LEU A 197 -10.03 17.76 -23.82
N ALA A 198 -11.12 17.08 -24.17
CA ALA A 198 -12.46 17.67 -24.21
C ALA A 198 -12.93 18.22 -22.85
N ASN A 199 -12.50 17.57 -21.76
CA ASN A 199 -12.78 17.99 -20.38
C ASN A 199 -11.74 18.99 -19.83
N GLY A 200 -10.81 19.49 -20.64
CA GLY A 200 -9.77 20.44 -20.21
C GLY A 200 -8.66 19.84 -19.36
N LYS A 201 -8.53 18.52 -19.34
CA LYS A 201 -7.48 17.79 -18.64
C LYS A 201 -6.29 17.52 -19.55
N HIS A 202 -5.13 17.19 -18.96
CA HIS A 202 -3.97 16.72 -19.72
C HIS A 202 -4.29 15.38 -20.40
N GLU A 203 -3.78 15.15 -21.63
CA GLU A 203 -4.08 13.93 -22.40
C GLU A 203 -3.64 12.64 -21.70
N THR A 204 -2.59 12.71 -20.87
CA THR A 204 -2.08 11.61 -20.06
C THR A 204 -2.70 11.66 -18.69
N GLY A 205 -3.39 10.58 -18.29
CA GLY A 205 -3.91 10.40 -16.94
C GLY A 205 -2.82 9.95 -15.98
N THR A 206 -2.98 10.26 -14.70
CA THR A 206 -2.05 9.84 -13.64
C THR A 206 -2.71 8.80 -12.76
N LEU A 207 -1.99 7.71 -12.49
CA LEU A 207 -2.31 6.70 -11.48
C LEU A 207 -1.19 6.70 -10.44
N LEU A 208 -1.52 7.01 -9.18
CA LEU A 208 -0.57 7.02 -8.08
C LEU A 208 -0.81 5.83 -7.16
N LEU A 209 0.24 5.06 -6.90
CA LEU A 209 0.30 4.05 -5.84
C LEU A 209 1.20 4.57 -4.74
N LYS A 210 0.70 4.62 -3.51
CA LYS A 210 1.45 5.14 -2.38
C LYS A 210 1.28 4.23 -1.17
N ALA A 211 2.37 4.00 -0.42
CA ALA A 211 2.33 3.25 0.83
C ALA A 211 3.13 3.99 1.90
N TYR A 212 2.62 3.97 3.15
CA TYR A 212 3.30 4.58 4.29
C TYR A 212 2.73 4.06 5.61
N HIS A 213 3.46 4.26 6.70
CA HIS A 213 2.97 3.95 8.05
C HIS A 213 2.30 5.18 8.66
N GLN A 214 1.13 5.00 9.27
CA GLN A 214 0.41 6.03 10.00
C GLN A 214 -0.32 5.43 11.20
N GLY A 215 -0.03 5.92 12.41
CA GLY A 215 -0.73 5.51 13.63
C GLY A 215 -0.64 4.00 13.94
N GLY A 216 0.45 3.34 13.54
CA GLY A 216 0.62 1.89 13.71
C GLY A 216 0.06 1.03 12.57
N ASN A 217 -0.69 1.64 11.64
CA ASN A 217 -1.24 0.98 10.47
C ASN A 217 -0.36 1.20 9.23
N VAL A 218 -0.46 0.29 8.26
CA VAL A 218 0.07 0.49 6.90
C VAL A 218 -1.05 1.03 6.04
N ILE A 219 -0.85 2.24 5.50
CA ILE A 219 -1.77 2.86 4.57
C ILE A 219 -1.29 2.59 3.15
N ILE A 220 -2.20 2.13 2.30
CA ILE A 220 -1.96 1.94 0.87
C ILE A 220 -3.01 2.74 0.12
N GLU A 221 -2.56 3.72 -0.64
CA GLU A 221 -3.42 4.59 -1.44
C GLU A 221 -3.26 4.27 -2.93
N ILE A 222 -4.40 4.16 -3.61
CA ILE A 222 -4.48 4.07 -5.07
C ILE A 222 -5.32 5.25 -5.52
N VAL A 223 -4.70 6.19 -6.22
CA VAL A 223 -5.34 7.46 -6.61
C VAL A 223 -5.25 7.63 -8.11
N ASP A 224 -6.36 7.93 -8.75
CA ASP A 224 -6.40 8.31 -10.16
C ASP A 224 -6.99 9.72 -10.33
N ASP A 225 -6.60 10.41 -11.41
CA ASP A 225 -7.12 11.72 -11.80
C ASP A 225 -8.22 11.61 -12.88
N GLY A 226 -8.94 10.50 -12.86
CA GLY A 226 -10.01 10.20 -13.81
C GLY A 226 -11.29 10.97 -13.58
N ARG A 227 -12.41 10.42 -14.07
CA ARG A 227 -13.74 11.07 -14.01
C ARG A 227 -14.42 10.95 -12.64
N GLY A 228 -13.83 10.20 -11.71
CA GLY A 228 -14.41 9.89 -10.41
C GLY A 228 -15.64 8.96 -10.50
N LEU A 229 -16.35 8.83 -9.39
CA LEU A 229 -17.58 8.06 -9.29
C LEU A 229 -18.78 8.89 -9.76
N ASN A 230 -19.64 8.28 -10.54
CA ASN A 230 -20.89 8.92 -10.98
C ASN A 230 -22.00 8.58 -9.97
N THR A 231 -22.24 9.50 -9.02
CA THR A 231 -23.21 9.37 -7.93
C THR A 231 -24.62 9.08 -8.46
N GLU A 232 -25.05 9.75 -9.53
CA GLU A 232 -26.38 9.56 -10.12
C GLU A 232 -26.54 8.15 -10.72
N LYS A 233 -25.52 7.68 -11.43
CA LYS A 233 -25.51 6.32 -12.00
C LYS A 233 -25.53 5.24 -10.90
N ILE A 234 -24.76 5.44 -9.83
CA ILE A 234 -24.72 4.54 -8.68
C ILE A 234 -26.11 4.52 -8.01
N ARG A 235 -26.69 5.69 -7.73
CA ARG A 235 -28.02 5.81 -7.13
C ARG A 235 -29.11 5.14 -7.98
N SER A 236 -29.14 5.41 -9.27
CA SER A 236 -30.09 4.80 -10.20
C SER A 236 -29.98 3.26 -10.20
N LYS A 237 -28.76 2.75 -10.20
CA LYS A 237 -28.51 1.30 -10.14
C LYS A 237 -28.95 0.70 -8.80
N ALA A 238 -28.67 1.38 -7.69
CA ALA A 238 -29.08 0.95 -6.35
C ALA A 238 -30.61 0.92 -6.21
N LEU A 239 -31.33 1.90 -6.78
CA LEU A 239 -32.78 1.92 -6.85
C LEU A 239 -33.31 0.73 -7.67
N SER A 240 -32.77 0.52 -8.87
CA SER A 240 -33.21 -0.56 -9.76
C SER A 240 -32.94 -1.96 -9.19
N SER A 241 -31.92 -2.11 -8.34
CA SER A 241 -31.60 -3.37 -7.64
C SER A 241 -32.31 -3.51 -6.29
N GLY A 242 -33.10 -2.53 -5.87
CA GLY A 242 -33.83 -2.58 -4.60
C GLY A 242 -32.97 -2.44 -3.35
N LEU A 243 -31.74 -1.96 -3.49
CA LEU A 243 -30.82 -1.73 -2.37
C LEU A 243 -31.19 -0.47 -1.56
N ILE A 244 -31.80 0.51 -2.22
CA ILE A 244 -32.31 1.74 -1.61
C ILE A 244 -33.73 2.03 -2.09
N SER A 245 -34.49 2.81 -1.32
CA SER A 245 -35.80 3.33 -1.73
C SER A 245 -35.71 4.79 -2.20
N GLU A 246 -36.70 5.25 -2.97
CA GLU A 246 -36.76 6.65 -3.48
C GLU A 246 -36.84 7.67 -2.35
N GLU A 247 -37.42 7.27 -1.20
CA GLU A 247 -37.61 8.13 -0.03
C GLU A 247 -36.31 8.32 0.81
N GLN A 248 -35.26 7.52 0.56
CA GLN A 248 -34.00 7.63 1.27
C GLN A 248 -33.16 8.78 0.73
N SER A 249 -32.90 9.77 1.60
CA SER A 249 -31.93 10.84 1.33
C SER A 249 -30.56 10.39 1.81
N LEU A 250 -29.70 9.96 0.87
CA LEU A 250 -28.33 9.55 1.14
C LEU A 250 -27.39 10.68 0.70
N SER A 251 -26.31 10.87 1.47
CA SER A 251 -25.18 11.70 1.06
C SER A 251 -24.39 11.04 -0.08
N ASP A 252 -23.54 11.83 -0.76
CA ASP A 252 -22.71 11.31 -1.84
C ASP A 252 -21.77 10.18 -1.34
N ASP A 253 -21.24 10.32 -0.13
CA ASP A 253 -20.36 9.30 0.48
C ASP A 253 -21.12 8.00 0.74
N GLU A 254 -22.34 8.07 1.30
CA GLU A 254 -23.19 6.89 1.50
C GLU A 254 -23.59 6.22 0.17
N ILE A 255 -23.79 7.01 -0.89
CA ILE A 255 -24.04 6.47 -2.24
C ILE A 255 -22.78 5.78 -2.78
N HIS A 256 -21.59 6.35 -2.57
CA HIS A 256 -20.33 5.75 -2.98
C HIS A 256 -20.08 4.42 -2.26
N ASP A 257 -20.42 4.31 -0.99
CA ASP A 257 -20.30 3.06 -0.22
C ASP A 257 -21.17 1.92 -0.75
N LEU A 258 -22.23 2.22 -1.50
CA LEU A 258 -23.08 1.19 -2.12
C LEU A 258 -22.32 0.29 -3.12
N ILE A 259 -21.20 0.78 -3.70
CA ILE A 259 -20.41 -0.03 -4.64
C ILE A 259 -19.78 -1.27 -3.97
N PHE A 260 -19.67 -1.25 -2.64
CA PHE A 260 -19.14 -2.37 -1.85
C PHE A 260 -20.23 -3.37 -1.43
N GLN A 261 -21.49 -3.10 -1.73
CA GLN A 261 -22.57 -4.03 -1.39
C GLN A 261 -22.50 -5.29 -2.25
N PRO A 262 -22.76 -6.48 -1.66
CA PRO A 262 -22.73 -7.74 -2.38
C PRO A 262 -23.58 -7.73 -3.64
N GLY A 263 -22.99 -8.11 -4.77
CA GLY A 263 -23.68 -8.15 -6.05
C GLY A 263 -23.89 -6.80 -6.73
N PHE A 264 -23.40 -5.69 -6.15
CA PHE A 264 -23.45 -4.38 -6.80
C PHE A 264 -22.35 -4.27 -7.86
N SER A 265 -22.73 -4.07 -9.10
CA SER A 265 -21.81 -3.77 -10.21
C SER A 265 -22.46 -2.73 -11.12
N THR A 266 -21.74 -1.65 -11.42
CA THR A 266 -22.19 -0.62 -12.37
C THR A 266 -21.97 -1.02 -13.83
N ALA A 267 -21.29 -2.14 -14.09
CA ALA A 267 -21.07 -2.67 -15.44
C ALA A 267 -22.33 -3.35 -15.94
N ASP A 268 -22.79 -3.01 -17.15
CA ASP A 268 -23.94 -3.59 -17.82
C ASP A 268 -23.62 -4.99 -18.40
N GLN A 269 -22.36 -5.36 -18.46
CA GLN A 269 -21.87 -6.68 -18.86
C GLN A 269 -20.76 -7.15 -17.92
N VAL A 270 -20.81 -8.41 -17.52
CA VAL A 270 -19.70 -9.09 -16.88
C VAL A 270 -18.58 -9.14 -17.92
N SER A 271 -17.58 -8.29 -17.81
CA SER A 271 -16.45 -8.29 -18.73
C SER A 271 -15.70 -9.62 -18.55
N ASP A 272 -15.65 -10.43 -19.60
CA ASP A 272 -14.96 -11.72 -19.68
C ASP A 272 -13.45 -11.67 -19.36
N LEU A 273 -12.87 -10.46 -19.22
CA LEU A 273 -11.46 -10.29 -18.85
C LEU A 273 -11.15 -10.56 -17.38
N SER A 274 -12.15 -10.61 -16.51
CA SER A 274 -11.99 -10.91 -15.08
C SER A 274 -12.54 -12.28 -14.70
N GLY A 275 -12.44 -13.28 -15.49
CA GLY A 275 -12.82 -14.71 -15.34
C GLY A 275 -13.48 -15.24 -14.06
N ARG A 276 -13.83 -14.42 -13.08
CA ARG A 276 -14.40 -14.79 -11.79
C ARG A 276 -15.49 -13.86 -11.26
N GLY A 277 -15.95 -12.82 -12.01
CA GLY A 277 -17.03 -11.95 -11.53
C GLY A 277 -16.71 -11.27 -10.17
N VAL A 278 -15.48 -10.81 -9.97
CA VAL A 278 -15.04 -10.24 -8.71
C VAL A 278 -15.55 -8.80 -8.64
N GLY A 279 -16.53 -8.55 -7.77
CA GLY A 279 -17.04 -7.21 -7.46
C GLY A 279 -16.20 -6.51 -6.37
N MET A 280 -16.53 -5.23 -6.12
CA MET A 280 -15.87 -4.46 -5.05
C MET A 280 -16.17 -5.02 -3.65
N ASP A 281 -17.27 -5.74 -3.49
CA ASP A 281 -17.62 -6.49 -2.27
C ASP A 281 -16.59 -7.57 -1.92
N VAL A 282 -16.04 -8.24 -2.93
CA VAL A 282 -14.99 -9.26 -2.74
C VAL A 282 -13.67 -8.59 -2.36
N VAL A 283 -13.35 -7.43 -2.97
CA VAL A 283 -12.16 -6.64 -2.61
C VAL A 283 -12.24 -6.23 -1.15
N ARG A 284 -13.37 -5.65 -0.72
CA ARG A 284 -13.60 -5.24 0.68
C ARG A 284 -13.48 -6.42 1.63
N ARG A 285 -14.15 -7.53 1.36
CA ARG A 285 -14.10 -8.75 2.18
C ARG A 285 -12.69 -9.31 2.31
N ASN A 286 -11.91 -9.31 1.22
CA ASN A 286 -10.53 -9.78 1.23
C ASN A 286 -9.65 -8.87 2.11
N ILE A 287 -9.84 -7.56 2.07
CA ILE A 287 -9.11 -6.61 2.89
C ILE A 287 -9.54 -6.72 4.35
N GLU A 288 -10.83 -6.75 4.65
CA GLU A 288 -11.36 -6.95 6.02
C GLU A 288 -10.88 -8.27 6.66
N SER A 289 -10.60 -9.30 5.84
CA SER A 289 -10.03 -10.57 6.35
C SER A 289 -8.56 -10.47 6.79
N LEU A 290 -7.94 -9.32 6.60
CA LEU A 290 -6.55 -9.09 7.02
C LEU A 290 -6.44 -8.61 8.48
N GLY A 291 -7.53 -8.22 9.13
CA GLY A 291 -7.63 -7.78 10.52
C GLY A 291 -8.24 -6.43 10.66
#